data_d2acaaef21dcacd37e184619a0258131
#
_entry.id   d2acaaef21dcacd37e184619a0258131
#
_cell.length_a   1.000
_cell.length_b   1.000
_cell.length_c   1.000
_cell.angle_alpha   90.00
_cell.angle_beta   90.00
_cell.angle_gamma   90.00
#
_symmetry.space_group_name_H-M   'P 1'
#
loop_
_entity.id
_entity.type
_entity.pdbx_description
1 polymer ?
#
loop_
_entity_poly.entity_id
_entity_poly.type
_entity_poly.pdbx_seq_one_letter_code
_entity_poly.pdbx_strand_id
1 'polypeptide(L)'
;MKIVKDIQLKIDEDEVLRYLGYSKKKMVAPKEIVLQIVREEIARSYNLFEPQGIYSPIKIRQISFSDGRVVLENDFVINFNNLIINLLKGTNCLVLGVVTVGSTLENNVSELFARGEYPRAIALDAVGTVAVEALSKYVRNLICQEVKDRNLQITRHFSPGYNDWDINQQKVIFKIIPADKIGVKLTESCMMLPRKSLSWVVGIGKDISRLSKEKGTCKICKLKSCQYRKTF
;
A
#
# COMPACT_ATOMS: atom_id res chain seq x y z
N MET A 1 0.39 -7.82 -17.62
CA MET A 1 1.17 -6.88 -16.81
C MET A 1 0.96 -5.48 -17.33
N LYS A 2 0.76 -4.52 -16.45
CA LYS A 2 0.52 -3.09 -16.77
C LYS A 2 1.43 -2.22 -15.92
N ILE A 3 1.94 -1.14 -16.51
CA ILE A 3 2.66 -0.07 -15.81
C ILE A 3 1.82 1.19 -15.89
N VAL A 4 1.71 1.90 -14.79
CA VAL A 4 0.98 3.16 -14.66
C VAL A 4 1.97 4.22 -14.21
N LYS A 5 1.97 5.36 -14.91
CA LYS A 5 2.84 6.52 -14.67
C LYS A 5 2.03 7.80 -14.73
N ASP A 6 2.65 8.91 -14.45
CA ASP A 6 2.08 10.26 -14.59
C ASP A 6 0.76 10.44 -13.81
N ILE A 7 0.75 9.90 -12.57
CA ILE A 7 -0.41 9.89 -11.71
C ILE A 7 -0.44 11.18 -10.87
N GLN A 8 -1.51 11.95 -10.98
CA GLN A 8 -1.73 13.08 -10.08
C GLN A 8 -2.24 12.57 -8.71
N LEU A 9 -1.43 12.77 -7.69
CA LEU A 9 -1.78 12.42 -6.32
C LEU A 9 -2.45 13.60 -5.63
N LYS A 10 -3.42 13.31 -4.77
CA LYS A 10 -4.00 14.28 -3.84
C LYS A 10 -3.64 13.84 -2.43
N ILE A 11 -2.92 14.69 -1.72
CA ILE A 11 -2.49 14.44 -0.35
C ILE A 11 -3.56 14.98 0.61
N ASP A 12 -3.98 14.15 1.53
CA ASP A 12 -4.96 14.47 2.57
C ASP A 12 -4.22 14.99 3.82
N GLU A 13 -4.40 16.26 4.16
CA GLU A 13 -3.76 16.92 5.32
C GLU A 13 -4.12 16.21 6.63
N ASP A 14 -5.38 15.79 6.81
CA ASP A 14 -5.83 15.09 8.01
C ASP A 14 -5.12 13.73 8.17
N GLU A 15 -4.85 13.03 7.05
CA GLU A 15 -4.07 11.79 7.07
C GLU A 15 -2.60 12.04 7.43
N VAL A 16 -1.98 13.11 6.90
CA VAL A 16 -0.60 13.49 7.28
C VAL A 16 -0.54 13.78 8.78
N LEU A 17 -1.43 14.59 9.30
CA LEU A 17 -1.53 14.89 10.72
C LEU A 17 -1.74 13.63 11.56
N ARG A 18 -2.54 12.68 11.08
CA ARG A 18 -2.75 11.39 11.75
C ARG A 18 -1.44 10.59 11.85
N TYR A 19 -0.62 10.57 10.80
CA TYR A 19 0.70 9.91 10.85
C TYR A 19 1.68 10.62 11.78
N LEU A 20 1.54 11.93 11.97
CA LEU A 20 2.29 12.70 12.95
C LEU A 20 1.78 12.53 14.40
N GLY A 21 0.73 11.71 14.60
CA GLY A 21 0.17 11.42 15.91
C GLY A 21 -0.97 12.31 16.33
N TYR A 22 -1.34 13.31 15.52
CA TYR A 22 -2.53 14.14 15.76
C TYR A 22 -3.79 13.43 15.25
N SER A 23 -4.78 13.27 16.09
CA SER A 23 -6.08 12.76 15.67
C SER A 23 -7.18 13.36 16.52
N LYS A 24 -8.35 13.57 15.92
CA LYS A 24 -9.54 14.10 16.60
C LYS A 24 -9.91 13.30 17.87
N LYS A 25 -9.55 12.00 17.93
CA LYS A 25 -9.80 11.16 19.11
C LYS A 25 -8.79 11.32 20.24
N LYS A 26 -7.54 11.68 19.93
CA LYS A 26 -6.52 11.86 20.96
C LYS A 26 -6.62 13.21 21.67
N MET A 27 -7.60 14.06 21.28
CA MET A 27 -7.81 15.41 21.81
C MET A 27 -6.56 16.31 21.79
N VAL A 28 -5.53 15.93 21.01
CA VAL A 28 -4.32 16.72 20.82
C VAL A 28 -4.46 17.42 19.49
N ALA A 29 -4.83 18.69 19.53
CA ALA A 29 -4.84 19.54 18.35
C ALA A 29 -3.41 19.95 18.00
N PRO A 30 -3.02 19.95 16.69
CA PRO A 30 -1.74 20.49 16.29
C PRO A 30 -1.70 22.00 16.55
N LYS A 31 -0.52 22.51 16.96
CA LYS A 31 -0.28 23.95 17.02
C LYS A 31 -0.23 24.52 15.61
N GLU A 32 -0.57 25.82 15.45
CA GLU A 32 -0.59 26.48 14.14
C GLU A 32 0.73 26.33 13.36
N ILE A 33 1.86 26.42 14.06
CA ILE A 33 3.17 26.21 13.42
C ILE A 33 3.33 24.80 12.80
N VAL A 34 2.71 23.76 13.39
CA VAL A 34 2.74 22.41 12.84
C VAL A 34 1.87 22.33 11.59
N LEU A 35 0.69 22.94 11.61
CA LEU A 35 -0.20 23.02 10.45
C LEU A 35 0.48 23.71 9.28
N GLN A 36 1.15 24.84 9.56
CA GLN A 36 1.90 25.58 8.55
C GLN A 36 3.00 24.71 7.92
N ILE A 37 3.84 24.05 8.74
CA ILE A 37 4.91 23.16 8.25
C ILE A 37 4.30 22.03 7.38
N VAL A 38 3.23 21.40 7.84
CA VAL A 38 2.58 20.32 7.08
C VAL A 38 2.10 20.80 5.73
N ARG A 39 1.43 21.97 5.66
CA ARG A 39 0.94 22.54 4.40
C ARG A 39 2.08 22.90 3.45
N GLU A 40 3.15 23.50 3.97
CA GLU A 40 4.35 23.80 3.19
C GLU A 40 5.00 22.53 2.60
N GLU A 41 5.16 21.47 3.42
CA GLU A 41 5.76 20.22 2.94
C GLU A 41 4.81 19.46 1.99
N ILE A 42 3.49 19.52 2.18
CA ILE A 42 2.53 19.00 1.19
C ILE A 42 2.70 19.73 -0.15
N ALA A 43 2.73 21.06 -0.14
CA ALA A 43 2.88 21.85 -1.36
C ALA A 43 4.21 21.55 -2.08
N ARG A 44 5.31 21.47 -1.31
CA ARG A 44 6.65 21.15 -1.83
C ARG A 44 6.72 19.74 -2.42
N SER A 45 6.04 18.77 -1.79
CA SER A 45 6.13 17.34 -2.14
C SER A 45 5.65 17.03 -3.56
N TYR A 46 4.75 17.82 -4.14
CA TYR A 46 4.28 17.61 -5.51
C TYR A 46 5.37 17.69 -6.56
N ASN A 47 6.46 18.43 -6.28
CA ASN A 47 7.64 18.49 -7.14
C ASN A 47 8.66 17.39 -6.87
N LEU A 48 8.44 16.57 -5.84
CA LEU A 48 9.32 15.50 -5.41
C LEU A 48 8.76 14.10 -5.73
N PHE A 49 7.50 14.02 -6.13
CA PHE A 49 6.87 12.74 -6.44
C PHE A 49 7.20 12.27 -7.86
N GLU A 50 7.54 10.99 -7.95
CA GLU A 50 7.68 10.23 -9.19
C GLU A 50 6.75 9.00 -9.11
N PRO A 51 5.40 9.20 -9.11
CA PRO A 51 4.48 8.13 -8.80
C PRO A 51 4.38 7.13 -9.94
N GLN A 52 4.69 5.88 -9.65
CA GLN A 52 4.63 4.78 -10.60
C GLN A 52 4.02 3.53 -9.94
N GLY A 53 3.36 2.73 -10.76
CA GLY A 53 2.84 1.44 -10.34
C GLY A 53 3.00 0.39 -11.42
N ILE A 54 3.22 -0.86 -11.00
CA ILE A 54 3.23 -2.03 -11.86
C ILE A 54 2.35 -3.12 -11.26
N TYR A 55 1.50 -3.75 -12.06
CA TYR A 55 0.65 -4.84 -11.59
C TYR A 55 0.38 -5.87 -12.68
N SER A 56 0.06 -7.08 -12.25
CA SER A 56 -0.28 -8.19 -13.15
C SER A 56 -1.42 -9.03 -12.57
N PRO A 57 -2.50 -9.26 -13.32
CA PRO A 57 -3.47 -10.29 -13.00
C PRO A 57 -2.91 -11.66 -13.38
N ILE A 58 -3.08 -12.65 -12.49
CA ILE A 58 -2.65 -14.02 -12.69
C ILE A 58 -3.76 -14.94 -12.18
N LYS A 59 -4.22 -15.87 -13.00
CA LYS A 59 -5.26 -16.79 -12.60
C LYS A 59 -4.78 -17.77 -11.52
N ILE A 60 -5.69 -18.13 -10.65
CA ILE A 60 -5.47 -19.15 -9.64
C ILE A 60 -5.68 -20.52 -10.29
N ARG A 61 -4.66 -21.38 -10.21
CA ARG A 61 -4.77 -22.79 -10.62
C ARG A 61 -5.39 -23.64 -9.51
N GLN A 62 -4.97 -23.40 -8.27
CA GLN A 62 -5.44 -24.13 -7.10
C GLN A 62 -5.42 -23.26 -5.85
N ILE A 63 -6.40 -23.41 -5.00
CA ILE A 63 -6.46 -22.77 -3.69
C ILE A 63 -6.73 -23.84 -2.62
N SER A 64 -5.90 -23.91 -1.60
CA SER A 64 -6.08 -24.76 -0.41
C SER A 64 -6.38 -23.84 0.78
N PHE A 65 -7.60 -23.89 1.26
CA PHE A 65 -8.05 -23.11 2.41
C PHE A 65 -7.53 -23.66 3.74
N SER A 66 -7.25 -24.98 3.84
CA SER A 66 -6.68 -25.62 5.01
C SER A 66 -5.24 -25.16 5.27
N ASP A 67 -4.45 -25.03 4.19
CA ASP A 67 -3.01 -24.80 4.29
C ASP A 67 -2.68 -23.32 4.01
N GLY A 68 -3.67 -22.51 3.65
CA GLY A 68 -3.46 -21.12 3.28
C GLY A 68 -2.69 -20.93 1.96
N ARG A 69 -2.69 -21.95 1.09
CA ARG A 69 -1.82 -22.02 -0.10
C ARG A 69 -2.60 -21.70 -1.37
N VAL A 70 -2.05 -20.79 -2.17
CA VAL A 70 -2.55 -20.46 -3.50
C VAL A 70 -1.47 -20.77 -4.55
N VAL A 71 -1.80 -21.62 -5.52
CA VAL A 71 -0.95 -21.94 -6.66
C VAL A 71 -1.47 -21.17 -7.87
N LEU A 72 -0.61 -20.39 -8.50
CA LEU A 72 -0.93 -19.58 -9.68
C LEU A 72 -0.67 -20.37 -10.98
N GLU A 73 -1.24 -19.93 -12.10
CA GLU A 73 -1.04 -20.57 -13.40
C GLU A 73 0.44 -20.62 -13.85
N ASN A 74 1.27 -19.70 -13.39
CA ASN A 74 2.71 -19.65 -13.64
C ASN A 74 3.55 -20.44 -12.62
N ASP A 75 2.94 -21.38 -11.90
CA ASP A 75 3.53 -22.28 -10.91
C ASP A 75 4.07 -21.62 -9.63
N PHE A 76 3.97 -20.31 -9.50
CA PHE A 76 4.30 -19.66 -8.24
C PHE A 76 3.27 -19.99 -7.15
N VAL A 77 3.78 -20.09 -5.93
CA VAL A 77 2.98 -20.38 -4.74
C VAL A 77 3.05 -19.19 -3.80
N ILE A 78 1.89 -18.71 -3.38
CA ILE A 78 1.77 -17.69 -2.34
C ILE A 78 1.09 -18.34 -1.12
N ASN A 79 1.72 -18.20 0.05
CA ASN A 79 1.16 -18.68 1.30
C ASN A 79 0.52 -17.51 2.05
N PHE A 80 -0.75 -17.67 2.40
CA PHE A 80 -1.53 -16.71 3.16
C PHE A 80 -1.82 -17.26 4.55
N ASN A 81 -1.98 -16.38 5.52
CA ASN A 81 -2.51 -16.80 6.82
C ASN A 81 -4.03 -17.09 6.74
N ASN A 82 -4.56 -17.75 7.79
CA ASN A 82 -5.96 -18.15 7.85
C ASN A 82 -6.96 -16.99 7.66
N LEU A 83 -6.62 -15.79 8.11
CA LEU A 83 -7.47 -14.63 7.93
C LEU A 83 -7.59 -14.27 6.44
N ILE A 84 -6.44 -14.09 5.78
CA ILE A 84 -6.41 -13.60 4.39
C ILE A 84 -6.95 -14.66 3.43
N ILE A 85 -6.56 -15.95 3.59
CA ILE A 85 -7.03 -16.99 2.67
C ILE A 85 -8.57 -17.10 2.70
N ASN A 86 -9.20 -16.95 3.87
CA ASN A 86 -10.66 -16.95 3.96
C ASN A 86 -11.30 -15.70 3.31
N LEU A 87 -10.60 -14.56 3.28
CA LEU A 87 -11.05 -13.37 2.57
C LEU A 87 -10.87 -13.47 1.05
N LEU A 88 -10.13 -14.47 0.56
CA LEU A 88 -9.98 -14.78 -0.85
C LEU A 88 -11.03 -15.77 -1.37
N LYS A 89 -12.01 -16.20 -0.55
CA LYS A 89 -13.12 -17.05 -1.02
C LYS A 89 -13.88 -16.34 -2.14
N GLY A 90 -14.19 -17.11 -3.20
CA GLY A 90 -14.88 -16.61 -4.40
C GLY A 90 -13.94 -15.92 -5.41
N THR A 91 -12.63 -15.91 -5.18
CA THR A 91 -11.66 -15.38 -6.15
C THR A 91 -11.14 -16.49 -7.07
N ASN A 92 -10.91 -16.15 -8.34
CA ASN A 92 -10.31 -17.02 -9.35
C ASN A 92 -9.05 -16.41 -10.00
N CYS A 93 -8.73 -15.19 -9.62
CA CYS A 93 -7.54 -14.48 -10.09
C CYS A 93 -6.97 -13.64 -8.95
N LEU A 94 -5.65 -13.58 -8.84
CA LEU A 94 -4.93 -12.60 -8.00
C LEU A 94 -4.33 -11.53 -8.89
N VAL A 95 -4.41 -10.28 -8.45
CA VAL A 95 -3.59 -9.20 -9.00
C VAL A 95 -2.52 -8.88 -7.98
N LEU A 96 -1.28 -9.01 -8.41
CA LEU A 96 -0.11 -8.61 -7.64
C LEU A 96 0.36 -7.26 -8.14
N GLY A 97 0.78 -6.38 -7.24
CA GLY A 97 1.25 -5.07 -7.63
C GLY A 97 2.31 -4.49 -6.69
N VAL A 98 3.10 -3.59 -7.26
CA VAL A 98 4.07 -2.76 -6.56
C VAL A 98 3.86 -1.32 -7.01
N VAL A 99 3.93 -0.38 -6.07
CA VAL A 99 3.83 1.06 -6.32
C VAL A 99 4.93 1.79 -5.58
N THR A 100 5.36 2.94 -6.11
CA THR A 100 6.36 3.80 -5.49
C THR A 100 6.08 5.26 -5.81
N VAL A 101 6.49 6.16 -4.92
CA VAL A 101 6.50 7.61 -5.19
C VAL A 101 7.90 8.13 -5.57
N GLY A 102 8.84 7.21 -5.83
CA GLY A 102 10.22 7.54 -6.23
C GLY A 102 11.14 7.77 -5.02
N SER A 103 12.41 8.02 -5.33
CA SER A 103 13.47 8.23 -4.32
C SER A 103 13.69 9.70 -3.96
N THR A 104 13.27 10.61 -4.82
CA THR A 104 13.55 12.06 -4.66
C THR A 104 13.00 12.60 -3.34
N LEU A 105 11.80 12.17 -2.93
CA LEU A 105 11.22 12.60 -1.66
C LEU A 105 12.05 12.11 -0.46
N GLU A 106 12.45 10.83 -0.43
CA GLU A 106 13.21 10.29 0.71
C GLU A 106 14.62 10.87 0.80
N ASN A 107 15.23 11.23 -0.34
CA ASN A 107 16.49 11.95 -0.36
C ASN A 107 16.35 13.34 0.28
N ASN A 108 15.28 14.07 -0.06
CA ASN A 108 14.98 15.36 0.55
C ASN A 108 14.68 15.25 2.06
N VAL A 109 14.00 14.19 2.51
CA VAL A 109 13.84 13.91 3.94
C VAL A 109 15.19 13.75 4.63
N SER A 110 16.10 12.99 4.02
CA SER A 110 17.45 12.77 4.55
C SER A 110 18.26 14.07 4.62
N GLU A 111 18.17 14.91 3.60
CA GLU A 111 18.80 16.24 3.59
C GLU A 111 18.28 17.17 4.70
N LEU A 112 16.95 17.19 4.92
CA LEU A 112 16.36 17.98 6.00
C LEU A 112 16.84 17.49 7.38
N PHE A 113 16.96 16.18 7.59
CA PHE A 113 17.54 15.63 8.82
C PHE A 113 19.00 16.06 8.99
N ALA A 114 19.81 16.01 7.93
CA ALA A 114 21.21 16.41 7.96
C ALA A 114 21.40 17.90 8.26
N ARG A 115 20.43 18.75 7.89
CA ARG A 115 20.43 20.21 8.20
C ARG A 115 19.85 20.53 9.57
N GLY A 116 19.37 19.54 10.34
CA GLY A 116 18.72 19.77 11.64
C GLY A 116 17.29 20.28 11.55
N GLU A 117 16.67 20.27 10.36
CA GLU A 117 15.28 20.70 10.12
C GLU A 117 14.28 19.58 10.46
N TYR A 118 14.39 19.00 11.66
CA TYR A 118 13.66 17.81 12.09
C TYR A 118 12.14 17.90 11.93
N PRO A 119 11.44 19.00 12.28
CA PRO A 119 9.99 19.09 12.11
C PRO A 119 9.56 18.96 10.63
N ARG A 120 10.29 19.58 9.72
CA ARG A 120 10.04 19.52 8.28
C ARG A 120 10.34 18.13 7.73
N ALA A 121 11.45 17.51 8.15
CA ALA A 121 11.83 16.15 7.76
C ALA A 121 10.75 15.13 8.13
N ILE A 122 10.26 15.21 9.38
CA ILE A 122 9.21 14.31 9.88
C ILE A 122 7.89 14.57 9.14
N ALA A 123 7.54 15.83 8.88
CA ALA A 123 6.34 16.17 8.11
C ALA A 123 6.42 15.63 6.68
N LEU A 124 7.55 15.86 5.97
CA LEU A 124 7.75 15.37 4.62
C LEU A 124 7.76 13.84 4.53
N ASP A 125 8.33 13.15 5.53
CA ASP A 125 8.29 11.68 5.61
C ASP A 125 6.85 11.16 5.77
N ALA A 126 6.04 11.82 6.60
CA ALA A 126 4.62 11.50 6.74
C ALA A 126 3.84 11.76 5.45
N VAL A 127 4.13 12.86 4.74
CA VAL A 127 3.57 13.15 3.41
C VAL A 127 3.87 12.02 2.43
N GLY A 128 5.11 11.53 2.38
CA GLY A 128 5.50 10.40 1.52
C GLY A 128 4.73 9.12 1.85
N THR A 129 4.43 8.88 3.11
CA THR A 129 3.62 7.74 3.56
C THR A 129 2.18 7.86 3.07
N VAL A 130 1.57 9.03 3.20
CA VAL A 130 0.21 9.29 2.69
C VAL A 130 0.16 9.21 1.17
N ALA A 131 1.21 9.69 0.49
CA ALA A 131 1.32 9.66 -0.96
C ALA A 131 1.33 8.23 -1.51
N VAL A 132 2.15 7.33 -0.96
CA VAL A 132 2.20 5.94 -1.44
C VAL A 132 0.92 5.17 -1.15
N GLU A 133 0.24 5.45 -0.05
CA GLU A 133 -1.09 4.90 0.25
C GLU A 133 -2.15 5.42 -0.74
N ALA A 134 -2.13 6.72 -1.06
CA ALA A 134 -3.01 7.30 -2.06
C ALA A 134 -2.78 6.69 -3.45
N LEU A 135 -1.52 6.48 -3.83
CA LEU A 135 -1.14 5.82 -5.07
C LEU A 135 -1.63 4.39 -5.14
N SER A 136 -1.44 3.61 -4.08
CA SER A 136 -1.96 2.24 -3.98
C SER A 136 -3.47 2.19 -4.14
N LYS A 137 -4.19 3.13 -3.52
CA LYS A 137 -5.65 3.27 -3.65
C LYS A 137 -6.06 3.64 -5.08
N TYR A 138 -5.31 4.52 -5.74
CA TYR A 138 -5.55 4.90 -7.13
C TYR A 138 -5.44 3.69 -8.06
N VAL A 139 -4.33 2.94 -8.01
CA VAL A 139 -4.12 1.75 -8.84
C VAL A 139 -5.18 0.69 -8.57
N ARG A 140 -5.55 0.47 -7.31
CA ARG A 140 -6.65 -0.43 -6.95
C ARG A 140 -7.99 0.00 -7.57
N ASN A 141 -8.28 1.31 -7.61
CA ASN A 141 -9.51 1.82 -8.23
C ASN A 141 -9.50 1.60 -9.75
N LEU A 142 -8.36 1.74 -10.43
CA LEU A 142 -8.21 1.39 -11.86
C LEU A 142 -8.56 -0.09 -12.08
N ILE A 143 -8.01 -0.99 -11.27
CA ILE A 143 -8.31 -2.44 -11.36
C ILE A 143 -9.81 -2.67 -11.13
N CYS A 144 -10.42 -1.98 -10.16
CA CYS A 144 -11.85 -2.10 -9.89
C CYS A 144 -12.69 -1.67 -11.09
N GLN A 145 -12.32 -0.61 -11.78
CA GLN A 145 -13.00 -0.16 -13.02
C GLN A 145 -12.84 -1.17 -14.15
N GLU A 146 -11.61 -1.67 -14.38
CA GLU A 146 -11.32 -2.66 -15.43
C GLU A 146 -12.14 -3.96 -15.33
N VAL A 147 -12.48 -4.38 -14.12
CA VAL A 147 -13.21 -5.64 -13.90
C VAL A 147 -14.73 -5.47 -13.80
N LYS A 148 -15.19 -4.21 -13.58
CA LYS A 148 -16.62 -3.92 -13.38
C LYS A 148 -17.46 -4.30 -14.58
N ASP A 149 -16.99 -4.02 -15.79
CA ASP A 149 -17.71 -4.32 -17.03
C ASP A 149 -17.86 -5.83 -17.30
N ARG A 150 -17.05 -6.64 -16.61
CA ARG A 150 -17.11 -8.12 -16.66
C ARG A 150 -17.95 -8.72 -15.54
N ASN A 151 -18.68 -7.89 -14.80
CA ASN A 151 -19.44 -8.29 -13.61
C ASN A 151 -18.58 -8.99 -12.55
N LEU A 152 -17.32 -8.56 -12.42
CA LEU A 152 -16.37 -9.05 -11.44
C LEU A 152 -16.15 -8.01 -10.34
N GLN A 153 -15.71 -8.48 -9.20
CA GLN A 153 -15.45 -7.70 -8.00
C GLN A 153 -14.01 -7.92 -7.53
N ILE A 154 -13.50 -6.98 -6.74
CA ILE A 154 -12.18 -7.11 -6.12
C ILE A 154 -12.28 -7.16 -4.60
N THR A 155 -11.35 -7.87 -3.97
CA THR A 155 -11.16 -7.82 -2.51
C THR A 155 -10.52 -6.50 -2.09
N ARG A 156 -10.40 -6.28 -0.77
CA ARG A 156 -9.41 -5.34 -0.25
C ARG A 156 -8.00 -5.77 -0.66
N HIS A 157 -7.04 -4.87 -0.60
CA HIS A 157 -5.64 -5.25 -0.79
C HIS A 157 -5.07 -5.87 0.51
N PHE A 158 -4.15 -6.79 0.32
CA PHE A 158 -3.36 -7.42 1.37
C PHE A 158 -1.88 -7.16 1.07
N SER A 159 -1.10 -6.80 2.07
CA SER A 159 0.33 -6.54 1.92
C SER A 159 1.12 -7.43 2.89
N PRO A 160 2.21 -8.09 2.44
CA PRO A 160 3.09 -8.81 3.35
C PRO A 160 3.60 -7.90 4.48
N GLY A 161 3.72 -8.46 5.70
CA GLY A 161 4.05 -7.72 6.90
C GLY A 161 2.85 -7.11 7.65
N TYR A 162 1.64 -7.12 7.05
CA TYR A 162 0.41 -6.66 7.71
C TYR A 162 -0.50 -7.84 8.08
N ASN A 163 -1.25 -7.70 9.19
CA ASN A 163 -2.22 -8.71 9.66
C ASN A 163 -1.62 -10.11 9.83
N ASP A 164 -0.43 -10.21 10.40
CA ASP A 164 0.32 -11.45 10.61
C ASP A 164 0.63 -12.22 9.30
N TRP A 165 0.60 -11.57 8.14
CA TRP A 165 1.04 -12.18 6.90
C TRP A 165 2.55 -12.09 6.77
N ASP A 166 3.21 -13.24 6.56
CA ASP A 166 4.67 -13.31 6.52
C ASP A 166 5.27 -12.34 5.49
N ILE A 167 6.19 -11.49 5.96
CA ILE A 167 6.89 -10.50 5.13
C ILE A 167 7.70 -11.16 4.01
N ASN A 168 8.17 -12.39 4.18
CA ASN A 168 8.91 -13.12 3.15
C ASN A 168 8.08 -13.43 1.90
N GLN A 169 6.75 -13.39 1.98
CA GLN A 169 5.89 -13.50 0.79
C GLN A 169 6.10 -12.36 -0.19
N GLN A 170 6.69 -11.26 0.24
CA GLN A 170 7.13 -10.16 -0.63
C GLN A 170 8.17 -10.62 -1.65
N LYS A 171 9.07 -11.55 -1.28
CA LYS A 171 10.04 -12.15 -2.22
C LYS A 171 9.35 -12.88 -3.38
N VAL A 172 8.22 -13.52 -3.12
CA VAL A 172 7.43 -14.19 -4.16
C VAL A 172 6.79 -13.15 -5.10
N ILE A 173 6.22 -12.08 -4.53
CA ILE A 173 5.65 -10.98 -5.34
C ILE A 173 6.72 -10.39 -6.27
N PHE A 174 7.93 -10.13 -5.77
CA PHE A 174 9.02 -9.55 -6.56
C PHE A 174 9.64 -10.51 -7.60
N LYS A 175 9.49 -11.83 -7.43
CA LYS A 175 9.83 -12.80 -8.48
C LYS A 175 8.84 -12.78 -9.65
N ILE A 176 7.58 -12.41 -9.36
CA ILE A 176 6.50 -12.39 -10.36
C ILE A 176 6.41 -11.01 -11.02
N ILE A 177 6.55 -9.96 -10.23
CA ILE A 177 6.43 -8.56 -10.67
C ILE A 177 7.82 -7.97 -10.84
N PRO A 178 8.27 -7.64 -12.07
CA PRO A 178 9.54 -6.99 -12.32
C PRO A 178 9.49 -5.52 -11.89
N ALA A 179 9.57 -5.30 -10.58
CA ALA A 179 9.43 -3.98 -9.96
C ALA A 179 10.61 -3.04 -10.26
N ASP A 180 11.73 -3.58 -10.74
CA ASP A 180 12.86 -2.85 -11.30
C ASP A 180 12.46 -1.94 -12.47
N LYS A 181 11.42 -2.28 -13.24
CA LYS A 181 10.86 -1.44 -14.32
C LYS A 181 10.26 -0.11 -13.83
N ILE A 182 9.97 -0.01 -12.55
CA ILE A 182 9.53 1.21 -11.88
C ILE A 182 10.52 1.66 -10.80
N GLY A 183 11.79 1.21 -10.91
CA GLY A 183 12.87 1.61 -10.02
C GLY A 183 12.80 1.04 -8.60
N VAL A 184 11.98 0.01 -8.34
CA VAL A 184 11.86 -0.58 -7.00
C VAL A 184 12.65 -1.88 -6.90
N LYS A 185 13.50 -1.97 -5.87
CA LYS A 185 14.26 -3.18 -5.52
C LYS A 185 13.85 -3.68 -4.14
N LEU A 186 14.02 -4.98 -3.91
CA LEU A 186 13.80 -5.61 -2.61
C LEU A 186 15.16 -6.03 -2.02
N THR A 187 15.42 -5.65 -0.77
CA THR A 187 16.59 -6.11 -0.04
C THR A 187 16.39 -7.53 0.49
N GLU A 188 17.44 -8.18 0.95
CA GLU A 188 17.37 -9.51 1.58
C GLU A 188 16.46 -9.53 2.81
N SER A 189 16.44 -8.43 3.56
CA SER A 189 15.55 -8.22 4.72
C SER A 189 14.11 -7.86 4.36
N CYS A 190 13.74 -7.94 3.08
CA CYS A 190 12.42 -7.58 2.56
C CYS A 190 12.05 -6.09 2.71
N MET A 191 13.04 -5.19 2.73
CA MET A 191 12.79 -3.76 2.63
C MET A 191 12.78 -3.34 1.17
N MET A 192 11.78 -2.55 0.76
CA MET A 192 11.73 -1.95 -0.57
C MET A 192 12.59 -0.68 -0.62
N LEU A 193 13.27 -0.49 -1.74
CA LEU A 193 14.01 0.71 -2.09
C LEU A 193 13.51 1.24 -3.43
N PRO A 194 12.97 2.46 -3.52
CA PRO A 194 12.77 3.45 -2.47
C PRO A 194 11.85 2.98 -1.33
N ARG A 195 12.02 3.51 -0.11
CA ARG A 195 11.24 3.10 1.07
C ARG A 195 9.77 3.48 0.99
N LYS A 196 9.43 4.57 0.29
CA LYS A 196 8.04 4.97 0.04
C LYS A 196 7.47 4.19 -1.15
N SER A 197 7.46 2.86 -0.99
CA SER A 197 6.91 1.87 -1.90
C SER A 197 5.99 0.91 -1.15
N LEU A 198 5.02 0.31 -1.86
CA LEU A 198 4.12 -0.72 -1.32
C LEU A 198 4.00 -1.87 -2.30
N SER A 199 4.03 -3.10 -1.79
CA SER A 199 3.63 -4.29 -2.52
C SER A 199 2.31 -4.83 -1.96
N TRP A 200 1.45 -5.36 -2.82
CA TRP A 200 0.14 -5.82 -2.40
C TRP A 200 -0.43 -6.89 -3.34
N VAL A 201 -1.45 -7.59 -2.84
CA VAL A 201 -2.25 -8.55 -3.57
C VAL A 201 -3.73 -8.20 -3.40
N VAL A 202 -4.52 -8.30 -4.47
CA VAL A 202 -5.99 -8.29 -4.44
C VAL A 202 -6.52 -9.52 -5.16
N GLY A 203 -7.63 -10.08 -4.69
CA GLY A 203 -8.36 -11.14 -5.38
C GLY A 203 -9.43 -10.56 -6.30
N ILE A 204 -9.67 -11.19 -7.44
CA ILE A 204 -10.77 -10.92 -8.37
C ILE A 204 -11.68 -12.13 -8.44
N GLY A 205 -12.99 -11.91 -8.41
CA GLY A 205 -13.99 -12.98 -8.55
C GLY A 205 -15.41 -12.44 -8.68
N LYS A 206 -16.39 -13.33 -8.89
CA LYS A 206 -17.82 -12.96 -8.98
C LYS A 206 -18.45 -12.84 -7.58
N ASP A 207 -18.20 -13.82 -6.73
CA ASP A 207 -18.92 -14.01 -5.46
C ASP A 207 -18.03 -13.66 -4.26
N ILE A 208 -17.47 -12.45 -4.27
CA ILE A 208 -16.63 -11.96 -3.18
C ILE A 208 -17.51 -11.46 -2.02
N SER A 209 -17.23 -11.95 -0.82
CA SER A 209 -17.99 -11.57 0.37
C SER A 209 -17.90 -10.06 0.67
N ARG A 210 -18.93 -9.51 1.34
CA ARG A 210 -18.94 -8.12 1.78
C ARG A 210 -17.73 -7.79 2.65
N LEU A 211 -17.38 -8.69 3.59
CA LEU A 211 -16.23 -8.52 4.48
C LEU A 211 -14.91 -8.41 3.70
N SER A 212 -14.78 -9.19 2.63
CA SER A 212 -13.59 -9.15 1.76
C SER A 212 -13.48 -7.84 0.96
N LYS A 213 -14.60 -7.17 0.67
CA LYS A 213 -14.66 -5.91 -0.09
C LYS A 213 -14.53 -4.67 0.79
N GLU A 214 -14.83 -4.77 2.08
CA GLU A 214 -14.84 -3.62 2.98
C GLU A 214 -13.48 -2.90 3.00
N LYS A 215 -13.54 -1.58 2.87
CA LYS A 215 -12.35 -0.72 2.97
C LYS A 215 -11.92 -0.63 4.43
N GLY A 216 -10.61 -0.59 4.65
CA GLY A 216 -10.02 -0.36 5.98
C GLY A 216 -9.46 -1.61 6.63
N THR A 217 -8.16 -1.82 6.42
CA THR A 217 -7.37 -2.92 7.02
C THR A 217 -7.45 -2.90 8.55
N CYS A 218 -7.60 -1.71 9.15
CA CYS A 218 -7.68 -1.54 10.61
C CYS A 218 -8.89 -2.21 11.26
N LYS A 219 -9.99 -2.44 10.52
CA LYS A 219 -11.18 -3.14 11.06
C LYS A 219 -10.90 -4.60 11.42
N ILE A 220 -10.03 -5.26 10.65
CA ILE A 220 -9.68 -6.67 10.84
C ILE A 220 -8.32 -6.87 11.49
N CYS A 221 -7.56 -5.79 11.72
CA CYS A 221 -6.22 -5.84 12.29
C CYS A 221 -6.27 -6.16 13.78
N LYS A 222 -5.50 -7.17 14.20
CA LYS A 222 -5.40 -7.60 15.60
C LYS A 222 -4.60 -6.64 16.48
N LEU A 223 -3.72 -5.82 15.89
CA LEU A 223 -2.87 -4.87 16.63
C LEU A 223 -3.71 -3.69 17.15
N LYS A 224 -4.30 -3.85 18.33
CA LYS A 224 -5.20 -2.84 18.93
C LYS A 224 -4.47 -1.57 19.37
N SER A 225 -3.20 -1.67 19.77
CA SER A 225 -2.35 -0.56 20.25
C SER A 225 -1.61 0.19 19.14
N CYS A 226 -1.96 -0.05 17.87
CA CYS A 226 -1.30 0.61 16.73
C CYS A 226 -1.54 2.13 16.76
N GLN A 227 -0.45 2.91 16.80
CA GLN A 227 -0.50 4.37 16.80
C GLN A 227 -1.09 4.94 15.50
N TYR A 228 -1.03 4.19 14.40
CA TYR A 228 -1.54 4.57 13.08
C TYR A 228 -2.95 4.02 12.80
N ARG A 229 -3.60 3.42 13.81
CA ARG A 229 -4.92 2.83 13.63
C ARG A 229 -5.95 3.87 13.23
N LYS A 230 -6.60 3.65 12.06
CA LYS A 230 -7.78 4.43 11.67
C LYS A 230 -8.96 4.02 12.54
N THR A 231 -9.67 5.01 13.02
CA THR A 231 -10.95 4.83 13.72
C THR A 231 -12.06 5.17 12.74
N PHE A 232 -12.96 4.25 12.54
CA PHE A 232 -14.13 4.35 11.67
C PHE A 232 -15.37 4.67 12.52
#